data_b419053fdf3d385673d942109a4a50cc
#
_entry.id   b419053fdf3d385673d942109a4a50cc
#
_cell.length_a   1.000
_cell.length_b   1.000
_cell.length_c   1.000
_cell.angle_alpha   90.00
_cell.angle_beta   90.00
_cell.angle_gamma   90.00
#
_symmetry.space_group_name_H-M   'P 1'
#
loop_
_entity.id
_entity.type
_entity.pdbx_description
1 polymer ?
#
loop_
_entity_poly.entity_id
_entity_poly.type
_entity_poly.pdbx_seq_one_letter_code
_entity_poly.pdbx_strand_id
1 'polypeptide(L)'
;MKLPLFTASLFCLTAAAHACDLCACALPSVRLEPRAGWHAGVAEQFTDYGRLQDSGRGISNSVGQYMHSSITQLYAGYDFAPTFGVQLNVPYIARTFRRVENGTIENGTESGFGDISLVGSWTALRMERGDFRLTVRVNAGIRLPTGDSSRLREEGEHEHGHDEAEEHGDEHHEEEPLPNGVHGHDLALGTGSLDGVFGADVSCQWKRAFFEAGLQYTLRGDGLHSYDFADDLLWHAGGGFVVLQSEGWKAALGVRFSGETKSEDEFRGARLDDTAITTVFVGPRLAVTAGEQLSVNVGIDFPIRRDNSGVQTVPDYRVQGGVSWQF
;
A
#
# COMPACT_ATOMS: atom_id res chain seq x y z
N MET A 1 -16.00 -43.41 -22.38
CA MET A 1 -15.86 -41.98 -22.69
C MET A 1 -14.75 -41.42 -21.78
N LYS A 2 -13.53 -41.20 -22.34
CA LYS A 2 -12.35 -40.81 -21.57
C LYS A 2 -12.34 -39.25 -21.46
N LEU A 3 -12.39 -38.71 -20.23
CA LEU A 3 -12.17 -37.30 -19.99
C LEU A 3 -10.65 -36.98 -20.14
N PRO A 4 -10.28 -35.89 -20.83
CA PRO A 4 -8.90 -35.46 -20.86
C PRO A 4 -8.58 -34.73 -19.56
N LEU A 5 -7.50 -35.14 -18.90
CA LEU A 5 -6.84 -34.38 -17.83
C LEU A 5 -6.27 -33.09 -18.42
N PHE A 6 -6.83 -31.96 -18.05
CA PHE A 6 -6.19 -30.66 -18.24
C PHE A 6 -5.12 -30.47 -17.16
N THR A 7 -3.88 -30.65 -17.51
CA THR A 7 -2.74 -30.21 -16.71
C THR A 7 -2.63 -28.70 -16.85
N ALA A 8 -3.12 -27.97 -15.85
CA ALA A 8 -2.87 -26.56 -15.70
C ALA A 8 -1.39 -26.37 -15.30
N SER A 9 -0.56 -26.02 -16.26
CA SER A 9 0.81 -25.55 -15.98
C SER A 9 0.72 -24.19 -15.29
N LEU A 10 0.96 -24.17 -13.99
CA LEU A 10 1.14 -22.95 -13.19
C LEU A 10 2.46 -22.32 -13.60
N PHE A 11 2.40 -21.35 -14.52
CA PHE A 11 3.53 -20.46 -14.80
C PHE A 11 3.76 -19.59 -13.55
N CYS A 12 4.76 -19.95 -12.74
CA CYS A 12 5.36 -19.05 -11.77
C CYS A 12 6.11 -17.94 -12.54
N LEU A 13 5.41 -16.84 -12.83
CA LEU A 13 6.08 -15.58 -13.16
C LEU A 13 6.69 -15.05 -11.86
N THR A 14 8.00 -15.24 -11.68
CA THR A 14 8.79 -14.50 -10.71
C THR A 14 9.01 -13.09 -11.26
N ALA A 15 8.00 -12.24 -11.19
CA ALA A 15 8.20 -10.81 -11.31
C ALA A 15 8.63 -10.30 -9.94
N ALA A 16 9.89 -9.88 -9.81
CA ALA A 16 10.34 -9.09 -8.67
C ALA A 16 9.71 -7.70 -8.82
N ALA A 17 8.89 -7.31 -7.89
CA ALA A 17 8.18 -6.05 -7.86
C ALA A 17 8.20 -5.47 -6.43
N HIS A 18 8.18 -4.18 -6.19
CA HIS A 18 8.57 -3.53 -4.93
C HIS A 18 7.61 -2.37 -4.52
N ALA A 19 7.36 -2.04 -3.26
CA ALA A 19 6.30 -1.11 -2.83
C ALA A 19 6.71 -0.03 -1.82
N CYS A 20 5.98 1.08 -1.81
CA CYS A 20 6.13 2.25 -0.95
C CYS A 20 4.80 2.56 -0.22
N ASP A 21 4.86 3.14 0.98
CA ASP A 21 3.69 3.48 1.80
C ASP A 21 2.74 4.51 1.14
N LEU A 22 3.25 5.38 0.26
CA LEU A 22 2.44 6.25 -0.61
C LEU A 22 1.46 5.50 -1.50
N CYS A 23 1.72 4.21 -1.74
CA CYS A 23 0.94 3.34 -2.60
C CYS A 23 -0.19 2.60 -1.87
N ALA A 24 -0.18 2.66 -0.55
CA ALA A 24 -1.07 1.90 0.33
C ALA A 24 -2.55 2.35 0.31
N CYS A 25 -2.92 3.23 -0.61
CA CYS A 25 -4.31 3.54 -0.90
C CYS A 25 -5.03 2.34 -1.55
N ALA A 26 -4.89 1.15 -0.97
CA ALA A 26 -5.68 0.00 -1.38
C ALA A 26 -7.16 0.37 -1.29
N LEU A 27 -7.84 0.29 -2.42
CA LEU A 27 -9.30 0.48 -2.44
C LEU A 27 -9.90 -0.41 -1.34
N PRO A 28 -10.78 0.14 -0.47
CA PRO A 28 -11.38 -0.65 0.60
C PRO A 28 -12.00 -1.92 0.01
N SER A 29 -11.43 -3.08 0.30
CA SER A 29 -11.85 -4.36 -0.26
C SER A 29 -13.23 -4.82 0.26
N VAL A 30 -13.69 -4.24 1.37
CA VAL A 30 -14.99 -4.56 1.94
C VAL A 30 -16.03 -3.59 1.39
N ARG A 31 -16.51 -3.84 0.18
CA ARG A 31 -17.76 -3.25 -0.30
C ARG A 31 -18.91 -4.19 0.05
N LEU A 32 -20.00 -3.59 0.54
CA LEU A 32 -21.33 -4.18 0.48
C LEU A 32 -21.65 -4.59 -0.96
N GLU A 33 -22.63 -5.43 -1.17
CA GLU A 33 -23.05 -5.79 -2.52
C GLU A 33 -23.32 -4.54 -3.34
N PRO A 34 -22.75 -4.44 -4.56
CA PRO A 34 -22.91 -3.23 -5.36
C PRO A 34 -24.38 -3.02 -5.70
N ARG A 35 -24.87 -1.86 -5.33
CA ARG A 35 -26.19 -1.34 -5.68
C ARG A 35 -26.03 -0.02 -6.40
N ALA A 36 -26.98 0.33 -7.26
CA ALA A 36 -27.02 1.66 -7.80
C ALA A 36 -27.26 2.66 -6.67
N GLY A 37 -26.50 3.75 -6.63
CA GLY A 37 -26.62 4.79 -5.63
C GLY A 37 -25.28 5.31 -5.14
N TRP A 38 -25.36 6.23 -4.20
CA TRP A 38 -24.17 6.81 -3.57
C TRP A 38 -23.56 5.88 -2.54
N HIS A 39 -22.26 5.90 -2.46
CA HIS A 39 -21.52 5.32 -1.33
C HIS A 39 -20.43 6.27 -0.87
N ALA A 40 -20.11 6.22 0.42
CA ALA A 40 -19.03 7.00 1.00
C ALA A 40 -18.42 6.23 2.18
N GLY A 41 -17.21 6.60 2.56
CA GLY A 41 -16.59 6.02 3.73
C GLY A 41 -15.26 6.65 4.07
N VAL A 42 -14.66 6.09 5.10
CA VAL A 42 -13.33 6.41 5.58
C VAL A 42 -12.59 5.10 5.84
N ALA A 43 -11.33 5.07 5.43
CA ALA A 43 -10.41 3.99 5.78
C ALA A 43 -9.16 4.61 6.42
N GLU A 44 -8.59 3.91 7.36
CA GLU A 44 -7.36 4.28 8.06
C GLU A 44 -6.35 3.16 7.93
N GLN A 45 -5.12 3.54 7.65
CA GLN A 45 -3.96 2.66 7.71
C GLN A 45 -2.88 3.32 8.55
N PHE A 46 -2.51 2.69 9.64
CA PHE A 46 -1.35 3.06 10.45
C PHE A 46 -0.27 2.02 10.26
N THR A 47 0.96 2.44 9.93
CA THR A 47 2.13 1.57 9.82
C THR A 47 3.24 2.11 10.72
N ASP A 48 3.83 1.22 11.50
CA ASP A 48 4.99 1.48 12.34
C ASP A 48 6.25 0.96 11.64
N TYR A 49 7.22 1.84 11.38
CA TYR A 49 8.52 1.54 10.79
C TYR A 49 9.60 1.85 11.84
N GLY A 50 9.93 0.88 12.70
CA GLY A 50 10.89 1.06 13.80
C GLY A 50 12.18 0.26 13.62
N ARG A 51 12.22 -0.65 12.66
CA ARG A 51 13.36 -1.53 12.42
C ARG A 51 14.22 -1.04 11.27
N LEU A 52 15.52 -0.89 11.51
CA LEU A 52 16.47 -0.53 10.48
C LEU A 52 17.04 -1.80 9.80
N GLN A 53 17.07 -1.81 8.49
CA GLN A 53 17.65 -2.88 7.67
C GLN A 53 18.55 -2.30 6.58
N ASP A 54 19.58 -3.03 6.23
CA ASP A 54 20.40 -2.82 5.04
C ASP A 54 20.30 -4.07 4.17
N SER A 55 19.77 -3.90 2.96
CA SER A 55 19.67 -4.95 1.93
C SER A 55 19.09 -6.26 2.50
N GLY A 56 17.95 -6.17 3.20
CA GLY A 56 17.25 -7.30 3.82
C GLY A 56 17.83 -7.81 5.14
N ARG A 57 18.92 -7.21 5.65
CA ARG A 57 19.55 -7.59 6.91
C ARG A 57 19.32 -6.55 7.99
N GLY A 58 18.84 -6.98 9.16
CA GLY A 58 18.69 -6.07 10.29
C GLY A 58 20.04 -5.53 10.75
N ILE A 59 20.12 -4.21 10.90
CA ILE A 59 21.30 -3.51 11.43
C ILE A 59 20.96 -2.78 12.72
N SER A 60 21.98 -2.30 13.44
CA SER A 60 21.80 -1.58 14.70
C SER A 60 21.15 -0.22 14.46
N ASN A 61 20.05 0.05 15.14
CA ASN A 61 19.37 1.34 15.17
C ASN A 61 19.79 2.10 16.45
N SER A 62 21.06 2.51 16.52
CA SER A 62 21.67 3.10 17.72
C SER A 62 21.05 4.42 18.14
N VAL A 63 20.52 5.20 17.18
CA VAL A 63 19.89 6.51 17.43
C VAL A 63 18.36 6.43 17.51
N GLY A 64 17.79 5.23 17.33
CA GLY A 64 16.35 4.99 17.41
C GLY A 64 15.57 5.69 16.29
N GLN A 65 15.99 5.52 15.05
CA GLN A 65 15.26 6.00 13.87
C GLN A 65 13.93 5.29 13.74
N TYR A 66 12.91 6.00 13.32
CA TYR A 66 11.58 5.46 13.08
C TYR A 66 10.78 6.36 12.16
N MET A 67 9.75 5.81 11.55
CA MET A 67 8.65 6.55 10.93
C MET A 67 7.32 5.90 11.33
N HIS A 68 6.41 6.70 11.85
CA HIS A 68 5.01 6.32 12.05
C HIS A 68 4.19 6.97 10.94
N SER A 69 3.58 6.17 10.09
CA SER A 69 2.78 6.64 8.97
C SER A 69 1.30 6.33 9.20
N SER A 70 0.46 7.36 9.16
CA SER A 70 -1.00 7.28 9.23
C SER A 70 -1.57 7.83 7.93
N ILE A 71 -2.42 7.04 7.26
CA ILE A 71 -3.08 7.42 6.02
C ILE A 71 -4.58 7.26 6.21
N THR A 72 -5.26 8.40 6.39
CA THR A 72 -6.72 8.46 6.43
C THR A 72 -7.26 8.70 5.03
N GLN A 73 -7.90 7.71 4.44
CA GLN A 73 -8.49 7.81 3.12
C GLN A 73 -9.98 8.10 3.20
N LEU A 74 -10.39 9.28 2.78
CA LEU A 74 -11.78 9.62 2.54
C LEU A 74 -12.16 9.20 1.13
N TYR A 75 -13.33 8.59 0.96
CA TYR A 75 -13.81 8.25 -0.37
C TYR A 75 -15.32 8.45 -0.50
N ALA A 76 -15.73 8.82 -1.70
CA ALA A 76 -17.12 8.90 -2.09
C ALA A 76 -17.26 8.45 -3.55
N GLY A 77 -18.37 7.83 -3.88
CA GLY A 77 -18.60 7.35 -5.22
C GLY A 77 -20.07 7.15 -5.54
N TYR A 78 -20.32 6.86 -6.81
CA TYR A 78 -21.65 6.60 -7.33
C TYR A 78 -21.63 5.37 -8.23
N ASP A 79 -22.44 4.39 -7.88
CA ASP A 79 -22.66 3.21 -8.69
C ASP A 79 -23.86 3.48 -9.63
N PHE A 80 -23.61 3.67 -10.94
CA PHE A 80 -24.64 3.94 -11.97
C PHE A 80 -25.52 2.71 -12.19
N ALA A 81 -24.91 1.52 -11.98
CA ALA A 81 -25.55 0.22 -12.05
C ALA A 81 -24.83 -0.75 -11.10
N PRO A 82 -25.42 -1.90 -10.76
CA PRO A 82 -24.73 -2.92 -9.98
C PRO A 82 -23.40 -3.43 -10.60
N THR A 83 -23.16 -3.07 -11.87
CA THR A 83 -21.99 -3.51 -12.64
C THR A 83 -20.97 -2.41 -12.88
N PHE A 84 -21.32 -1.12 -12.71
CA PHE A 84 -20.41 -0.02 -13.01
C PHE A 84 -20.56 1.12 -12.02
N GLY A 85 -19.45 1.63 -11.53
CA GLY A 85 -19.40 2.79 -10.63
C GLY A 85 -18.11 3.59 -10.79
N VAL A 86 -18.10 4.79 -10.18
CA VAL A 86 -16.90 5.63 -10.04
C VAL A 86 -16.72 6.03 -8.59
N GLN A 87 -15.48 6.20 -8.17
CA GLN A 87 -15.12 6.59 -6.82
C GLN A 87 -13.98 7.59 -6.83
N LEU A 88 -14.14 8.66 -6.06
CA LEU A 88 -13.11 9.63 -5.74
C LEU A 88 -12.50 9.23 -4.40
N ASN A 89 -11.16 9.26 -4.31
CA ASN A 89 -10.43 9.02 -3.08
C ASN A 89 -9.55 10.23 -2.78
N VAL A 90 -9.57 10.66 -1.51
CA VAL A 90 -8.84 11.81 -1.00
C VAL A 90 -8.07 11.36 0.24
N PRO A 91 -6.77 11.07 0.14
CA PRO A 91 -5.97 10.68 1.29
C PRO A 91 -5.49 11.91 2.09
N TYR A 92 -5.50 11.80 3.41
CA TYR A 92 -4.78 12.67 4.31
C TYR A 92 -3.69 11.83 4.98
N ILE A 93 -2.44 12.28 4.85
CA ILE A 93 -1.25 11.57 5.31
C ILE A 93 -0.64 12.33 6.48
N ALA A 94 -0.24 11.61 7.53
CA ALA A 94 0.52 12.15 8.64
C ALA A 94 1.68 11.20 8.97
N ARG A 95 2.90 11.71 8.94
CA ARG A 95 4.14 10.98 9.21
C ARG A 95 4.91 11.66 10.32
N THR A 96 5.14 10.96 11.43
CA THR A 96 6.03 11.40 12.50
C THR A 96 7.30 10.56 12.42
N PHE A 97 8.46 11.21 12.43
CA PHE A 97 9.71 10.52 12.17
C PHE A 97 10.86 11.01 13.07
N ARG A 98 11.85 10.14 13.18
CA ARG A 98 13.18 10.42 13.66
C ARG A 98 14.16 9.78 12.69
N ARG A 99 15.06 10.59 12.12
CA ARG A 99 16.06 10.14 11.14
C ARG A 99 17.44 10.73 11.41
N VAL A 100 18.43 10.21 10.74
CA VAL A 100 19.74 10.83 10.59
C VAL A 100 19.76 11.55 9.25
N GLU A 101 20.04 12.82 9.25
CA GLU A 101 20.16 13.63 8.05
C GLU A 101 21.47 14.41 8.11
N ASN A 102 22.38 14.21 7.15
CA ASN A 102 23.70 14.84 7.11
C ASN A 102 24.48 14.73 8.45
N GLY A 103 24.46 13.50 9.05
CA GLY A 103 25.11 13.21 10.33
C GLY A 103 24.44 13.81 11.56
N THR A 104 23.29 14.48 11.41
CA THR A 104 22.52 15.07 12.52
C THR A 104 21.18 14.35 12.72
N ILE A 105 20.69 14.33 13.96
CA ILE A 105 19.38 13.73 14.27
C ILE A 105 18.29 14.77 14.03
N GLU A 106 17.41 14.48 13.08
CA GLU A 106 16.19 15.24 12.82
C GLU A 106 14.96 14.49 13.39
N ASN A 107 14.04 15.25 14.01
CA ASN A 107 12.73 14.79 14.42
C ASN A 107 11.68 15.71 13.83
N GLY A 108 10.63 15.16 13.26
CA GLY A 108 9.62 16.00 12.62
C GLY A 108 8.28 15.29 12.44
N THR A 109 7.35 16.05 11.89
CA THR A 109 6.05 15.56 11.46
C THR A 109 5.70 16.24 10.14
N GLU A 110 5.45 15.42 9.11
CA GLU A 110 4.89 15.84 7.83
C GLU A 110 3.42 15.48 7.79
N SER A 111 2.56 16.39 7.40
CA SER A 111 1.15 16.08 7.27
C SER A 111 0.42 16.96 6.26
N GLY A 112 -0.52 16.37 5.54
CA GLY A 112 -1.30 17.07 4.53
C GLY A 112 -2.11 16.13 3.67
N PHE A 113 -2.78 16.69 2.67
CA PHE A 113 -3.45 15.90 1.66
C PHE A 113 -2.42 15.26 0.72
N GLY A 114 -2.64 14.00 0.40
CA GLY A 114 -1.89 13.29 -0.62
C GLY A 114 -2.51 13.41 -2.01
N ASP A 115 -2.12 12.50 -2.88
CA ASP A 115 -2.58 12.49 -4.27
C ASP A 115 -4.00 11.96 -4.39
N ILE A 116 -4.90 12.79 -4.94
CA ILE A 116 -6.30 12.44 -5.16
C ILE A 116 -6.40 11.45 -6.33
N SER A 117 -7.24 10.42 -6.19
CA SER A 117 -7.49 9.47 -7.28
C SER A 117 -8.96 9.36 -7.64
N LEU A 118 -9.22 9.20 -8.95
CA LEU A 118 -10.55 8.91 -9.50
C LEU A 118 -10.49 7.52 -10.16
N VAL A 119 -11.32 6.59 -9.69
CA VAL A 119 -11.28 5.19 -10.11
C VAL A 119 -12.67 4.74 -10.58
N GLY A 120 -12.73 4.23 -11.80
CA GLY A 120 -13.87 3.49 -12.31
C GLY A 120 -13.79 2.01 -11.93
N SER A 121 -14.92 1.38 -11.61
CA SER A 121 -15.02 -0.03 -11.32
C SER A 121 -16.07 -0.70 -12.20
N TRP A 122 -15.74 -1.90 -12.71
CA TRP A 122 -16.65 -2.71 -13.50
C TRP A 122 -16.68 -4.15 -13.00
N THR A 123 -17.90 -4.65 -12.70
CA THR A 123 -18.13 -6.06 -12.34
C THR A 123 -18.18 -6.88 -13.62
N ALA A 124 -17.06 -7.53 -13.94
CA ALA A 124 -16.88 -8.32 -15.15
C ALA A 124 -17.62 -9.67 -15.10
N LEU A 125 -17.76 -10.24 -13.90
CA LEU A 125 -18.49 -11.48 -13.68
C LEU A 125 -19.24 -11.44 -12.35
N ARG A 126 -20.50 -11.83 -12.37
CA ARG A 126 -21.28 -12.13 -11.16
C ARG A 126 -22.03 -13.43 -11.39
N MET A 127 -21.81 -14.40 -10.53
CA MET A 127 -22.45 -15.72 -10.58
C MET A 127 -23.02 -16.05 -9.21
N GLU A 128 -24.27 -16.45 -9.20
CA GLU A 128 -24.98 -16.91 -8.02
C GLU A 128 -25.65 -18.28 -8.32
N ARG A 129 -25.30 -19.29 -7.52
CA ARG A 129 -25.88 -20.63 -7.63
C ARG A 129 -26.11 -21.23 -6.25
N GLY A 130 -27.35 -21.19 -5.79
CA GLY A 130 -27.70 -21.61 -4.43
C GLY A 130 -26.92 -20.81 -3.38
N ASP A 131 -26.16 -21.50 -2.56
CA ASP A 131 -25.32 -20.89 -1.51
C ASP A 131 -23.97 -20.35 -2.01
N PHE A 132 -23.67 -20.50 -3.30
CA PHE A 132 -22.39 -20.07 -3.89
C PHE A 132 -22.57 -18.75 -4.63
N ARG A 133 -21.71 -17.78 -4.31
CA ARG A 133 -21.61 -16.49 -4.98
C ARG A 133 -20.16 -16.23 -5.37
N LEU A 134 -19.94 -15.78 -6.61
CA LEU A 134 -18.66 -15.36 -7.13
C LEU A 134 -18.82 -14.01 -7.80
N THR A 135 -17.94 -13.06 -7.47
CA THR A 135 -17.86 -11.76 -8.12
C THR A 135 -16.42 -11.49 -8.55
N VAL A 136 -16.26 -11.05 -9.80
CA VAL A 136 -14.98 -10.56 -10.32
C VAL A 136 -15.18 -9.11 -10.74
N ARG A 137 -14.33 -8.22 -10.23
CA ARG A 137 -14.35 -6.79 -10.54
C ARG A 137 -13.01 -6.37 -11.09
N VAL A 138 -13.02 -5.44 -12.04
CA VAL A 138 -11.83 -4.76 -12.53
C VAL A 138 -11.96 -3.26 -12.27
N ASN A 139 -10.85 -2.62 -12.01
CA ASN A 139 -10.78 -1.20 -11.67
C ASN A 139 -9.74 -0.54 -12.56
N ALA A 140 -10.02 0.68 -13.00
CA ALA A 140 -9.06 1.51 -13.71
C ALA A 140 -9.29 2.98 -13.34
N GLY A 141 -8.21 3.72 -13.17
CA GLY A 141 -8.32 5.12 -12.74
C GLY A 141 -7.04 5.89 -12.94
N ILE A 142 -7.09 7.13 -12.51
CA ILE A 142 -5.96 8.07 -12.52
C ILE A 142 -5.73 8.59 -11.10
N ARG A 143 -4.48 8.90 -10.79
CA ARG A 143 -4.06 9.62 -9.60
C ARG A 143 -3.42 10.93 -10.03
N LEU A 144 -3.83 12.02 -9.39
CA LEU A 144 -3.43 13.38 -9.70
C LEU A 144 -2.37 13.86 -8.72
N PRO A 145 -1.33 14.58 -9.15
CA PRO A 145 -0.26 15.09 -8.29
C PRO A 145 -0.73 16.28 -7.43
N THR A 146 -1.57 16.01 -6.45
CA THR A 146 -2.16 17.03 -5.58
C THR A 146 -1.51 17.10 -4.21
N GLY A 147 -0.73 16.10 -3.84
CA GLY A 147 0.03 16.05 -2.61
C GLY A 147 1.32 16.87 -2.68
N ASP A 148 1.85 17.23 -1.52
CA ASP A 148 3.13 17.94 -1.44
C ASP A 148 4.29 16.97 -1.71
N SER A 149 5.07 17.25 -2.76
CA SER A 149 6.24 16.49 -3.17
C SER A 149 7.57 17.22 -2.87
N SER A 150 7.55 18.28 -2.08
CA SER A 150 8.72 19.15 -1.84
C SER A 150 9.91 18.41 -1.19
N ARG A 151 9.64 17.38 -0.37
CA ARG A 151 10.65 16.53 0.28
C ARG A 151 11.51 15.74 -0.72
N LEU A 152 11.03 15.52 -1.94
CA LEU A 152 11.80 14.84 -2.99
C LEU A 152 13.03 15.63 -3.45
N ARG A 153 13.13 16.92 -3.13
CA ARG A 153 14.32 17.71 -3.43
C ARG A 153 15.54 17.30 -2.60
N GLU A 154 15.32 16.73 -1.43
CA GLU A 154 16.37 16.29 -0.52
C GLU A 154 17.22 15.17 -1.13
N GLU A 155 16.63 14.33 -2.00
CA GLU A 155 17.34 13.26 -2.68
C GLU A 155 18.52 13.77 -3.56
N GLY A 156 18.44 15.02 -4.02
CA GLY A 156 19.51 15.64 -4.80
C GLY A 156 20.68 16.19 -3.98
N GLU A 157 20.54 16.32 -2.68
CA GLU A 157 21.56 16.88 -1.81
C GLU A 157 22.59 15.83 -1.36
N HIS A 158 22.21 14.54 -1.43
CA HIS A 158 23.06 13.41 -1.02
C HIS A 158 24.14 13.04 -2.06
N GLU A 159 23.95 13.35 -3.35
CA GLU A 159 24.93 13.02 -4.42
C GLU A 159 26.23 13.83 -4.35
N HIS A 160 26.23 15.00 -3.71
CA HIS A 160 27.41 15.86 -3.70
C HIS A 160 28.43 15.58 -2.57
N GLY A 161 28.12 14.60 -1.69
CA GLY A 161 28.98 14.27 -0.55
C GLY A 161 30.12 13.27 -0.83
N HIS A 162 30.15 12.61 -1.97
CA HIS A 162 31.10 11.52 -2.23
C HIS A 162 32.28 11.87 -3.18
N ASP A 163 32.27 13.03 -3.85
CA ASP A 163 33.27 13.33 -4.90
C ASP A 163 34.48 14.15 -4.45
N GLU A 164 34.60 14.56 -3.18
CA GLU A 164 35.78 15.32 -2.70
C GLU A 164 36.45 14.67 -1.46
N ALA A 165 36.85 13.40 -1.54
CA ALA A 165 37.83 12.85 -0.62
C ALA A 165 39.21 12.88 -1.29
N GLU A 166 39.88 14.05 -1.28
CA GLU A 166 41.32 14.10 -1.56
C GLU A 166 42.09 13.33 -0.48
N GLU A 167 42.98 12.44 -0.92
CA GLU A 167 43.94 11.71 -0.10
C GLU A 167 44.76 12.67 0.80
N HIS A 168 44.38 12.78 2.06
CA HIS A 168 45.29 13.18 3.12
C HIS A 168 45.30 12.10 4.20
N GLY A 169 46.37 11.31 4.18
CA GLY A 169 46.65 10.30 5.21
C GLY A 169 46.93 10.95 6.57
N ASP A 170 45.95 10.85 7.44
CA ASP A 170 46.12 10.91 8.88
C ASP A 170 45.17 9.86 9.48
N GLU A 171 45.70 8.93 10.27
CA GLU A 171 44.97 7.89 10.98
C GLU A 171 44.10 8.53 12.07
N HIS A 172 43.03 9.19 11.66
CA HIS A 172 41.89 9.46 12.56
C HIS A 172 40.92 8.29 12.47
N HIS A 173 40.60 7.68 13.61
CA HIS A 173 39.44 6.81 13.74
C HIS A 173 38.19 7.66 13.41
N GLU A 174 37.86 7.75 12.13
CA GLU A 174 36.59 8.28 11.70
C GLU A 174 35.51 7.32 12.18
N GLU A 175 34.66 7.79 13.10
CA GLU A 175 33.43 7.09 13.44
C GLU A 175 32.65 6.92 12.13
N GLU A 176 32.31 5.69 11.77
CA GLU A 176 31.49 5.42 10.58
C GLU A 176 30.24 6.29 10.62
N PRO A 177 29.90 6.96 9.51
CA PRO A 177 28.73 7.82 9.47
C PRO A 177 27.48 7.03 9.84
N LEU A 178 26.64 7.62 10.67
CA LEU A 178 25.38 6.97 11.08
C LEU A 178 24.49 6.75 9.82
N PRO A 179 24.01 5.53 9.58
CA PRO A 179 23.19 5.25 8.40
C PRO A 179 21.87 6.01 8.48
N ASN A 180 21.42 6.59 7.36
CA ASN A 180 20.09 7.17 7.21
C ASN A 180 19.09 6.07 6.82
N GLY A 181 17.97 5.95 7.53
CA GLY A 181 16.94 4.94 7.26
C GLY A 181 15.56 5.51 6.96
N VAL A 182 15.42 6.85 6.95
CA VAL A 182 14.19 7.56 6.54
C VAL A 182 14.57 8.69 5.62
N HIS A 183 14.26 8.56 4.35
CA HIS A 183 14.69 9.47 3.28
C HIS A 183 13.62 10.50 2.94
N GLY A 184 13.94 11.45 2.07
CA GLY A 184 13.01 12.48 1.62
C GLY A 184 11.78 11.90 0.91
N HIS A 185 11.99 10.87 0.08
CA HIS A 185 10.90 10.17 -0.60
C HIS A 185 9.92 9.46 0.36
N ASP A 186 10.40 8.98 1.51
CA ASP A 186 9.54 8.41 2.55
C ASP A 186 8.66 9.47 3.22
N LEU A 187 9.06 10.72 3.20
CA LEU A 187 8.36 11.84 3.86
C LEU A 187 7.46 12.62 2.91
N ALA A 188 7.61 12.46 1.60
CA ALA A 188 6.78 13.13 0.61
C ALA A 188 5.31 12.72 0.74
N LEU A 189 4.39 13.67 0.67
CA LEU A 189 2.94 13.43 0.77
C LEU A 189 2.28 13.18 -0.59
N GLY A 190 3.00 13.46 -1.68
CA GLY A 190 2.57 13.21 -3.05
C GLY A 190 3.74 12.81 -3.93
N THR A 191 3.44 12.19 -5.07
CA THR A 191 4.43 11.71 -6.03
C THR A 191 4.92 12.79 -6.97
N GLY A 192 4.13 13.85 -7.15
CA GLY A 192 4.39 14.87 -8.15
C GLY A 192 4.12 14.40 -9.59
N SER A 193 3.62 13.18 -9.80
CA SER A 193 3.36 12.58 -11.12
C SER A 193 1.88 12.32 -11.37
N LEU A 194 1.50 12.25 -12.63
CA LEU A 194 0.19 11.75 -13.05
C LEU A 194 0.28 10.24 -13.25
N ASP A 195 -0.41 9.45 -12.44
CA ASP A 195 -0.30 8.00 -12.44
C ASP A 195 -1.56 7.31 -12.98
N GLY A 196 -1.38 6.14 -13.59
CA GLY A 196 -2.45 5.21 -13.94
C GLY A 196 -2.63 4.14 -12.84
N VAL A 197 -3.85 3.91 -12.38
CA VAL A 197 -4.16 2.87 -11.38
C VAL A 197 -5.03 1.80 -12.02
N PHE A 198 -4.61 0.53 -11.92
CA PHE A 198 -5.32 -0.62 -12.48
C PHE A 198 -5.46 -1.70 -11.41
N GLY A 199 -6.61 -2.35 -11.36
CA GLY A 199 -6.84 -3.38 -10.34
C GLY A 199 -7.82 -4.45 -10.77
N ALA A 200 -7.78 -5.57 -10.06
CA ALA A 200 -8.76 -6.64 -10.19
C ALA A 200 -9.01 -7.29 -8.82
N ASP A 201 -10.27 -7.57 -8.52
CA ASP A 201 -10.70 -8.19 -7.29
C ASP A 201 -11.60 -9.38 -7.57
N VAL A 202 -11.42 -10.43 -6.81
CA VAL A 202 -12.25 -11.62 -6.80
C VAL A 202 -12.80 -11.83 -5.40
N SER A 203 -14.09 -12.00 -5.27
CA SER A 203 -14.73 -12.41 -4.02
C SER A 203 -15.57 -13.65 -4.26
N CYS A 204 -15.46 -14.62 -3.38
CA CYS A 204 -16.20 -15.87 -3.41
C CYS A 204 -16.82 -16.12 -2.03
N GLN A 205 -18.08 -16.47 -1.99
CA GLN A 205 -18.77 -16.89 -0.78
C GLN A 205 -19.45 -18.22 -1.02
N TRP A 206 -19.28 -19.16 -0.09
CA TRP A 206 -20.01 -20.41 -0.04
C TRP A 206 -20.56 -20.65 1.36
N LYS A 207 -21.87 -20.54 1.47
CA LYS A 207 -22.55 -20.56 2.77
C LYS A 207 -21.98 -19.49 3.71
N ARG A 208 -21.31 -19.92 4.78
CA ARG A 208 -20.66 -19.03 5.75
C ARG A 208 -19.16 -18.79 5.47
N ALA A 209 -18.56 -19.60 4.62
CA ALA A 209 -17.17 -19.40 4.23
C ALA A 209 -17.06 -18.32 3.15
N PHE A 210 -16.03 -17.49 3.22
CA PHE A 210 -15.71 -16.54 2.17
C PHE A 210 -14.21 -16.57 1.85
N PHE A 211 -13.91 -16.15 0.64
CA PHE A 211 -12.56 -15.94 0.14
C PHE A 211 -12.54 -14.64 -0.67
N GLU A 212 -11.47 -13.88 -0.54
CA GLU A 212 -11.22 -12.69 -1.34
C GLU A 212 -9.77 -12.67 -1.81
N ALA A 213 -9.54 -12.13 -2.99
CA ALA A 213 -8.20 -11.83 -3.49
C ALA A 213 -8.28 -10.63 -4.43
N GLY A 214 -7.22 -9.85 -4.46
CA GLY A 214 -7.14 -8.71 -5.35
C GLY A 214 -5.70 -8.29 -5.60
N LEU A 215 -5.55 -7.50 -6.66
CA LEU A 215 -4.30 -6.86 -7.01
C LEU A 215 -4.58 -5.43 -7.51
N GLN A 216 -3.63 -4.55 -7.27
CA GLN A 216 -3.61 -3.19 -7.80
C GLN A 216 -2.20 -2.90 -8.30
N TYR A 217 -2.10 -2.43 -9.52
CA TYR A 217 -0.88 -1.96 -10.14
C TYR A 217 -0.99 -0.47 -10.39
N THR A 218 0.04 0.28 -9.98
CA THR A 218 0.14 1.71 -10.25
C THR A 218 1.27 1.93 -11.26
N LEU A 219 0.88 2.41 -12.44
CA LEU A 219 1.81 2.85 -13.47
C LEU A 219 2.15 4.31 -13.19
N ARG A 220 3.39 4.58 -12.85
CA ARG A 220 3.88 5.91 -12.51
C ARG A 220 4.23 6.73 -13.72
N GLY A 221 3.90 8.02 -13.67
CA GLY A 221 4.35 8.98 -14.64
C GLY A 221 5.62 9.70 -14.20
N ASP A 222 6.16 10.55 -15.07
CA ASP A 222 7.30 11.41 -14.76
C ASP A 222 6.95 12.34 -13.58
N GLY A 223 7.78 12.32 -12.55
CA GLY A 223 7.57 13.07 -11.32
C GLY A 223 8.18 14.47 -11.34
N LEU A 224 7.85 15.26 -10.32
CA LEU A 224 8.47 16.56 -10.08
C LEU A 224 9.86 16.39 -9.44
N HIS A 225 10.67 17.46 -9.50
CA HIS A 225 12.00 17.54 -8.89
C HIS A 225 13.02 16.55 -9.46
N SER A 226 12.78 16.05 -10.70
CA SER A 226 13.60 15.01 -11.36
C SER A 226 13.63 13.69 -10.56
N TYR A 227 12.60 13.43 -9.77
CA TYR A 227 12.40 12.21 -9.01
C TYR A 227 11.24 11.43 -9.61
N ASP A 228 11.52 10.23 -10.06
CA ASP A 228 10.54 9.35 -10.67
C ASP A 228 10.33 8.13 -9.77
N PHE A 229 9.15 8.05 -9.15
CA PHE A 229 8.76 6.86 -8.39
C PHE A 229 8.61 5.66 -9.32
N ALA A 230 9.14 4.53 -8.92
CA ALA A 230 8.91 3.28 -9.63
C ALA A 230 7.46 2.81 -9.55
N ASP A 231 7.04 2.05 -10.55
CA ASP A 231 5.74 1.36 -10.56
C ASP A 231 5.58 0.47 -9.33
N ASP A 232 4.37 0.32 -8.85
CA ASP A 232 4.08 -0.49 -7.67
C ASP A 232 2.96 -1.51 -7.88
N LEU A 233 3.06 -2.63 -7.17
CA LEU A 233 2.06 -3.67 -7.11
C LEU A 233 1.64 -3.91 -5.66
N LEU A 234 0.35 -3.74 -5.39
CA LEU A 234 -0.31 -4.18 -4.18
C LEU A 234 -1.13 -5.43 -4.47
N TRP A 235 -1.07 -6.41 -3.58
CA TRP A 235 -1.92 -7.58 -3.69
C TRP A 235 -2.43 -8.03 -2.32
N HIS A 236 -3.54 -8.74 -2.32
CA HIS A 236 -4.04 -9.39 -1.13
C HIS A 236 -4.74 -10.71 -1.47
N ALA A 237 -4.77 -11.61 -0.50
CA ALA A 237 -5.61 -12.79 -0.53
C ALA A 237 -6.01 -13.15 0.90
N GLY A 238 -7.24 -13.54 1.11
CA GLY A 238 -7.72 -13.86 2.43
C GLY A 238 -8.98 -14.68 2.41
N GLY A 239 -9.39 -15.14 3.58
CA GLY A 239 -10.64 -15.86 3.72
C GLY A 239 -11.01 -16.04 5.18
N GLY A 240 -12.21 -16.49 5.40
CA GLY A 240 -12.75 -16.65 6.75
C GLY A 240 -14.16 -17.17 6.78
N PHE A 241 -14.82 -16.93 7.89
CA PHE A 241 -16.17 -17.40 8.14
C PHE A 241 -17.07 -16.33 8.71
N VAL A 242 -18.33 -16.31 8.28
CA VAL A 242 -19.40 -15.56 8.95
C VAL A 242 -19.75 -16.28 10.25
N VAL A 243 -19.30 -15.71 11.35
CA VAL A 243 -19.43 -16.30 12.71
C VAL A 243 -20.74 -15.94 13.36
N LEU A 244 -21.28 -14.76 13.05
CA LEU A 244 -22.58 -14.28 13.52
C LEU A 244 -23.42 -13.85 12.31
N GLN A 245 -24.66 -14.30 12.28
CA GLN A 245 -25.65 -13.86 11.30
C GLN A 245 -27.02 -13.80 11.96
N SER A 246 -27.60 -12.62 11.99
CA SER A 246 -28.95 -12.35 12.49
C SER A 246 -29.70 -11.43 11.52
N GLU A 247 -30.96 -11.15 11.80
CA GLU A 247 -31.70 -10.13 11.07
C GLU A 247 -30.99 -8.77 11.21
N GLY A 248 -30.50 -8.25 10.08
CA GLY A 248 -29.85 -6.94 10.00
C GLY A 248 -28.36 -6.89 10.39
N TRP A 249 -27.74 -7.98 10.88
CA TRP A 249 -26.33 -7.98 11.26
C TRP A 249 -25.58 -9.23 10.80
N LYS A 250 -24.37 -9.04 10.31
CA LYS A 250 -23.41 -10.12 10.03
C LYS A 250 -22.05 -9.73 10.60
N ALA A 251 -21.39 -10.68 11.25
CA ALA A 251 -19.98 -10.53 11.62
C ALA A 251 -19.18 -11.69 11.08
N ALA A 252 -18.02 -11.38 10.52
CA ALA A 252 -17.11 -12.33 9.90
C ALA A 252 -15.70 -12.19 10.49
N LEU A 253 -15.06 -13.31 10.73
CA LEU A 253 -13.66 -13.40 11.11
C LEU A 253 -12.87 -14.08 10.01
N GLY A 254 -11.69 -13.58 9.74
CA GLY A 254 -10.81 -14.11 8.70
C GLY A 254 -9.34 -13.84 8.96
N VAL A 255 -8.53 -14.32 8.03
CA VAL A 255 -7.11 -14.02 7.93
C VAL A 255 -6.83 -13.49 6.54
N ARG A 256 -5.99 -12.46 6.45
CA ARG A 256 -5.56 -11.86 5.20
C ARG A 256 -4.06 -11.93 5.09
N PHE A 257 -3.59 -12.29 3.92
CA PHE A 257 -2.23 -12.06 3.44
C PHE A 257 -2.28 -10.84 2.53
N SER A 258 -1.30 -9.97 2.63
CA SER A 258 -1.15 -8.86 1.69
C SER A 258 0.33 -8.65 1.41
N GLY A 259 0.62 -8.15 0.25
CA GLY A 259 1.97 -7.79 -0.14
C GLY A 259 1.96 -6.46 -0.86
N GLU A 260 3.03 -5.76 -0.67
CA GLU A 260 3.35 -4.55 -1.38
C GLU A 260 4.77 -4.63 -1.91
N THR A 261 4.96 -4.04 -3.07
CA THR A 261 6.11 -4.36 -3.89
C THR A 261 6.38 -3.18 -4.85
N LYS A 262 7.58 -2.52 -4.72
CA LYS A 262 8.06 -1.39 -5.52
C LYS A 262 9.51 -1.58 -5.91
N SER A 263 9.88 -1.24 -7.18
CA SER A 263 11.27 -1.21 -7.67
C SER A 263 12.04 0.00 -7.15
N GLU A 264 13.32 0.09 -7.52
CA GLU A 264 14.13 1.27 -7.30
C GLU A 264 13.55 2.47 -8.03
N ASP A 265 13.46 3.59 -7.32
CA ASP A 265 13.11 4.88 -7.88
C ASP A 265 14.26 5.43 -8.72
N GLU A 266 13.99 6.47 -9.50
CA GLU A 266 15.02 7.15 -10.28
C GLU A 266 15.10 8.64 -9.89
N PHE A 267 16.33 9.13 -9.70
CA PHE A 267 16.62 10.54 -9.57
C PHE A 267 17.53 10.99 -10.70
N ARG A 268 17.11 11.99 -11.48
CA ARG A 268 17.84 12.46 -12.69
C ARG A 268 18.20 11.35 -13.67
N GLY A 269 17.37 10.29 -13.73
CA GLY A 269 17.61 9.13 -14.60
C GLY A 269 18.62 8.11 -14.06
N ALA A 270 19.13 8.29 -12.84
CA ALA A 270 19.92 7.31 -12.11
C ALA A 270 19.04 6.58 -11.08
N ARG A 271 19.24 5.27 -10.95
CA ARG A 271 18.51 4.47 -9.94
C ARG A 271 19.04 4.72 -8.55
N LEU A 272 18.13 4.81 -7.60
CA LEU A 272 18.41 4.94 -6.17
C LEU A 272 18.33 3.56 -5.52
N ASP A 273 19.46 3.06 -5.05
CA ASP A 273 19.61 1.68 -4.54
C ASP A 273 19.10 1.46 -3.11
N ASP A 274 18.52 2.50 -2.49
CA ASP A 274 17.93 2.49 -1.15
C ASP A 274 16.39 2.73 -1.13
N THR A 275 15.72 2.54 -2.28
CA THR A 275 14.29 2.86 -2.44
C THR A 275 13.39 1.65 -2.73
N ALA A 276 13.98 0.52 -3.10
CA ALA A 276 13.20 -0.68 -3.37
C ALA A 276 12.77 -1.40 -2.07
N ILE A 277 11.53 -1.87 -2.03
CA ILE A 277 11.02 -2.62 -0.87
C ILE A 277 9.97 -3.65 -1.29
N THR A 278 10.04 -4.85 -0.71
CA THR A 278 8.99 -5.87 -0.76
C THR A 278 8.62 -6.27 0.67
N THR A 279 7.37 -6.08 1.03
CA THR A 279 6.86 -6.54 2.31
C THR A 279 5.65 -7.45 2.11
N VAL A 280 5.63 -8.56 2.82
CA VAL A 280 4.50 -9.49 2.88
C VAL A 280 3.99 -9.55 4.32
N PHE A 281 2.71 -9.31 4.47
CA PHE A 281 2.02 -9.29 5.74
C PHE A 281 1.05 -10.45 5.88
N VAL A 282 0.75 -10.81 7.12
CA VAL A 282 -0.37 -11.69 7.49
C VAL A 282 -1.06 -11.13 8.74
N GLY A 283 -2.39 -11.20 8.77
CA GLY A 283 -3.09 -10.75 9.96
C GLY A 283 -4.57 -11.12 10.03
N PRO A 284 -5.12 -11.12 11.25
CA PRO A 284 -6.54 -11.33 11.47
C PRO A 284 -7.38 -10.15 10.97
N ARG A 285 -8.60 -10.45 10.54
CA ARG A 285 -9.61 -9.49 10.09
C ARG A 285 -10.93 -9.74 10.80
N LEU A 286 -11.57 -8.66 11.21
CA LEU A 286 -12.97 -8.63 11.64
C LEU A 286 -13.74 -7.73 10.67
N ALA A 287 -14.85 -8.22 10.15
CA ALA A 287 -15.78 -7.41 9.38
C ALA A 287 -17.19 -7.53 9.98
N VAL A 288 -17.89 -6.39 10.07
CA VAL A 288 -19.25 -6.30 10.55
C VAL A 288 -20.08 -5.53 9.54
N THR A 289 -21.23 -6.07 9.15
CA THR A 289 -22.20 -5.34 8.34
C THR A 289 -23.49 -5.18 9.09
N ALA A 290 -24.07 -3.97 9.02
CA ALA A 290 -25.38 -3.67 9.58
C ALA A 290 -26.35 -3.30 8.45
N GLY A 291 -27.38 -4.11 8.29
CA GLY A 291 -28.25 -4.04 7.13
C GLY A 291 -27.47 -4.27 5.85
N GLU A 292 -27.89 -3.53 4.82
CA GLU A 292 -27.29 -3.53 3.50
C GLU A 292 -26.52 -2.23 3.24
N GLN A 293 -26.41 -1.38 4.24
CA GLN A 293 -25.94 -0.01 4.13
C GLN A 293 -24.57 0.21 4.80
N LEU A 294 -24.36 -0.34 6.00
CA LEU A 294 -23.16 -0.08 6.79
C LEU A 294 -22.22 -1.28 6.79
N SER A 295 -20.95 -1.05 6.52
CA SER A 295 -19.88 -2.01 6.71
C SER A 295 -18.75 -1.39 7.53
N VAL A 296 -18.24 -2.16 8.47
CA VAL A 296 -17.07 -1.82 9.30
C VAL A 296 -16.08 -2.97 9.21
N ASN A 297 -14.82 -2.66 9.03
CA ASN A 297 -13.74 -3.65 9.07
C ASN A 297 -12.57 -3.15 9.90
N VAL A 298 -11.86 -4.08 10.52
CA VAL A 298 -10.62 -3.81 11.24
C VAL A 298 -9.68 -5.01 11.16
N GLY A 299 -8.40 -4.75 11.15
CA GLY A 299 -7.38 -5.78 11.16
C GLY A 299 -6.03 -5.26 11.62
N ILE A 300 -5.19 -6.19 12.01
CA ILE A 300 -3.78 -5.93 12.29
C ILE A 300 -2.93 -6.89 11.47
N ASP A 301 -1.88 -6.39 10.87
CA ASP A 301 -0.97 -7.12 9.99
C ASP A 301 0.42 -7.14 10.57
N PHE A 302 1.04 -8.31 10.57
CA PHE A 302 2.42 -8.51 10.95
C PHE A 302 3.22 -8.91 9.71
N PRO A 303 4.35 -8.24 9.42
CA PRO A 303 5.18 -8.60 8.29
C PRO A 303 5.87 -9.94 8.55
N ILE A 304 5.73 -10.85 7.59
CA ILE A 304 6.36 -12.17 7.56
C ILE A 304 7.55 -12.21 6.59
N ARG A 305 7.66 -11.22 5.72
CA ARG A 305 8.80 -10.99 4.83
C ARG A 305 9.03 -9.50 4.71
N ARG A 306 10.27 -9.08 4.82
CA ARG A 306 10.76 -7.74 4.52
C ARG A 306 12.02 -7.90 3.69
N ASP A 307 12.05 -7.29 2.54
CA ASP A 307 13.14 -7.36 1.60
C ASP A 307 13.29 -5.94 1.03
N ASN A 308 14.41 -5.30 1.30
CA ASN A 308 14.68 -3.91 0.91
C ASN A 308 16.07 -3.83 0.27
N SER A 309 16.26 -2.84 -0.58
CA SER A 309 17.58 -2.43 -1.05
C SER A 309 18.13 -1.34 -0.12
N GLY A 310 19.45 -1.24 -0.01
CA GLY A 310 20.12 -0.24 0.81
C GLY A 310 19.65 -0.17 2.25
N VAL A 311 19.87 0.99 2.90
CA VAL A 311 19.48 1.22 4.29
C VAL A 311 18.10 1.88 4.36
N GLN A 312 17.13 1.21 4.99
CA GLN A 312 15.76 1.71 5.14
C GLN A 312 15.18 1.31 6.50
N THR A 313 14.24 2.10 7.02
CA THR A 313 13.32 1.64 8.06
C THR A 313 12.23 0.77 7.41
N VAL A 314 11.97 -0.39 8.01
CA VAL A 314 10.99 -1.37 7.51
C VAL A 314 9.86 -1.57 8.51
N PRO A 315 8.65 -2.00 8.05
CA PRO A 315 7.48 -2.10 8.92
C PRO A 315 7.63 -3.15 10.00
N ASP A 316 7.19 -2.81 11.22
CA ASP A 316 7.06 -3.73 12.35
C ASP A 316 5.64 -4.28 12.48
N TYR A 317 4.64 -3.47 12.24
CA TYR A 317 3.24 -3.87 12.13
C TYR A 317 2.42 -2.81 11.40
N ARG A 318 1.21 -3.22 10.98
CA ARG A 318 0.23 -2.34 10.34
C ARG A 318 -1.14 -2.57 10.94
N VAL A 319 -1.86 -1.50 11.27
CA VAL A 319 -3.27 -1.54 11.66
C VAL A 319 -4.09 -0.93 10.54
N GLN A 320 -5.17 -1.60 10.16
CA GLN A 320 -6.09 -1.11 9.13
C GLN A 320 -7.52 -1.16 9.65
N GLY A 321 -8.31 -0.17 9.28
CA GLY A 321 -9.73 -0.15 9.58
C GLY A 321 -10.50 0.71 8.59
N GLY A 322 -11.81 0.48 8.52
CA GLY A 322 -12.63 1.30 7.64
C GLY A 322 -14.11 1.18 7.94
N VAL A 323 -14.81 2.23 7.58
CA VAL A 323 -16.26 2.32 7.64
C VAL A 323 -16.76 2.76 6.28
N SER A 324 -17.72 2.04 5.72
CA SER A 324 -18.39 2.41 4.48
C SER A 324 -19.89 2.46 4.67
N TRP A 325 -20.52 3.41 3.99
CA TRP A 325 -21.96 3.59 3.95
C TRP A 325 -22.46 3.64 2.52
N GLN A 326 -23.56 2.94 2.26
CA GLN A 326 -24.27 2.95 0.98
C GLN A 326 -25.68 3.52 1.18
N PHE A 327 -26.05 4.47 0.34
CA PHE A 327 -27.33 5.21 0.40
C PHE A 327 -28.36 4.64 -0.55
#